data_9fbc9b3632429074f3f0ec2add28b137
#
_entry.id   9fbc9b3632429074f3f0ec2add28b137
#
_cell.length_a   1.000
_cell.length_b   1.000
_cell.length_c   1.000
_cell.angle_alpha   90.00
_cell.angle_beta   90.00
_cell.angle_gamma   90.00
#
_symmetry.space_group_name_H-M   'P 1'
#
loop_
_entity.id
_entity.type
_entity.pdbx_description
1 polymer ?
#
loop_
_entity_poly.entity_id
_entity_poly.type
_entity_poly.pdbx_seq_one_letter_code
_entity_poly.pdbx_strand_id
1 'polypeptide(L)'
;PLSESGVLGFEYGYSLDCPDGLVMWEAQFGDFVNVAQVVIDQFIVSAEDKWNRLSGIVMLLPHGFEGMGPEHSSARLERFLLLAAKDNIQVVQPTTPAQLFHCLRRQVLRIWRKPLVVMTPKSLLRHPQCVSALSDLAEGNFQRVIPDQSGTRPEDVRRVLLCSGKVFYELQKRKSELERSDVAIVRVEQLYPLPRKSLQKALANYADGTPVLWVQEEPENMGAWRFLRIHFGET
;
A
#
# COMPACT_ATOMS: atom_id res chain seq x y z
N PRO A 1 28.63 -12.32 -3.07
CA PRO A 1 27.41 -11.60 -3.39
C PRO A 1 26.20 -12.54 -3.32
N LEU A 2 25.11 -12.07 -2.75
CA LEU A 2 23.84 -12.79 -2.69
C LEU A 2 22.84 -12.13 -3.65
N SER A 3 21.99 -12.93 -4.29
CA SER A 3 20.86 -12.42 -5.06
C SER A 3 19.66 -12.15 -4.14
N GLU A 4 18.67 -11.42 -4.63
CA GLU A 4 17.41 -11.19 -3.92
C GLU A 4 16.73 -12.51 -3.52
N SER A 5 16.83 -13.55 -4.34
CA SER A 5 16.37 -14.90 -4.00
C SER A 5 17.03 -15.45 -2.75
N GLY A 6 18.35 -15.34 -2.65
CA GLY A 6 19.10 -15.83 -1.51
C GLY A 6 18.78 -15.05 -0.24
N VAL A 7 18.73 -13.71 -0.34
CA VAL A 7 18.44 -12.85 0.80
C VAL A 7 17.00 -13.00 1.27
N LEU A 8 16.03 -12.94 0.36
CA LEU A 8 14.62 -13.08 0.75
C LEU A 8 14.32 -14.48 1.31
N GLY A 9 14.95 -15.52 0.74
CA GLY A 9 14.83 -16.88 1.27
C GLY A 9 15.38 -17.00 2.69
N PHE A 10 16.52 -16.36 2.97
CA PHE A 10 17.09 -16.29 4.31
C PHE A 10 16.16 -15.56 5.29
N GLU A 11 15.71 -14.35 4.95
CA GLU A 11 14.85 -13.55 5.81
C GLU A 11 13.49 -14.23 6.06
N TYR A 12 12.95 -14.91 5.06
CA TYR A 12 11.75 -15.71 5.23
C TYR A 12 11.98 -16.84 6.25
N GLY A 13 13.04 -17.64 6.09
CA GLY A 13 13.39 -18.69 7.03
C GLY A 13 13.63 -18.16 8.44
N TYR A 14 14.37 -17.05 8.56
CA TYR A 14 14.61 -16.38 9.83
C TYR A 14 13.30 -15.93 10.51
N SER A 15 12.35 -15.41 9.73
CA SER A 15 11.05 -14.97 10.27
C SER A 15 10.21 -16.10 10.85
N LEU A 16 10.42 -17.35 10.40
CA LEU A 16 9.73 -18.52 10.95
C LEU A 16 10.30 -18.92 12.31
N ASP A 17 11.60 -18.76 12.52
CA ASP A 17 12.28 -19.09 13.78
C ASP A 17 12.27 -17.92 14.78
N CYS A 18 11.96 -16.70 14.31
CA CYS A 18 11.88 -15.49 15.13
C CYS A 18 10.46 -14.87 15.06
N PRO A 19 9.42 -15.58 15.52
CA PRO A 19 8.03 -15.14 15.37
C PRO A 19 7.72 -13.85 16.14
N ASP A 20 8.48 -13.53 17.19
CA ASP A 20 8.32 -12.31 17.99
C ASP A 20 9.13 -11.12 17.46
N GLY A 21 9.98 -11.35 16.48
CA GLY A 21 10.79 -10.33 15.82
C GLY A 21 10.05 -9.65 14.67
N LEU A 22 10.48 -8.42 14.38
CA LEU A 22 10.13 -7.72 13.15
C LEU A 22 11.23 -7.97 12.12
N VAL A 23 11.04 -8.96 11.26
CA VAL A 23 11.97 -9.30 10.19
C VAL A 23 11.59 -8.51 8.95
N MET A 24 12.51 -7.71 8.44
CA MET A 24 12.27 -6.83 7.28
C MET A 24 13.37 -7.01 6.25
N TRP A 25 12.96 -7.15 5.00
CA TRP A 25 13.83 -7.10 3.84
C TRP A 25 13.47 -5.91 2.96
N GLU A 26 14.43 -5.09 2.60
CA GLU A 26 14.26 -4.00 1.66
C GLU A 26 15.02 -4.30 0.36
N ALA A 27 14.31 -4.30 -0.76
CA ALA A 27 14.94 -4.36 -2.08
C ALA A 27 15.63 -3.03 -2.42
N GLN A 28 16.73 -3.06 -3.15
CA GLN A 28 17.36 -1.82 -3.64
C GLN A 28 16.39 -1.00 -4.51
N PHE A 29 15.68 -1.67 -5.40
CA PHE A 29 14.49 -1.22 -6.11
C PHE A 29 13.48 -2.35 -6.11
N GLY A 30 12.20 -2.04 -5.97
CA GLY A 30 11.16 -3.06 -5.88
C GLY A 30 11.06 -3.95 -7.13
N ASP A 31 11.48 -3.46 -8.29
CA ASP A 31 11.52 -4.23 -9.53
C ASP A 31 12.40 -5.50 -9.39
N PHE A 32 13.48 -5.42 -8.61
CA PHE A 32 14.39 -6.56 -8.41
C PHE A 32 13.81 -7.70 -7.59
N VAL A 33 12.65 -7.50 -6.96
CA VAL A 33 11.91 -8.59 -6.31
C VAL A 33 11.54 -9.72 -7.28
N ASN A 34 11.53 -9.45 -8.58
CA ASN A 34 11.24 -10.44 -9.61
C ASN A 34 12.24 -11.62 -9.60
N VAL A 35 13.49 -11.39 -9.19
CA VAL A 35 14.50 -12.46 -9.04
C VAL A 35 14.14 -13.43 -7.92
N ALA A 36 13.39 -12.97 -6.91
CA ALA A 36 12.93 -13.77 -5.78
C ALA A 36 11.49 -14.30 -5.95
N GLN A 37 10.90 -14.22 -7.14
CA GLN A 37 9.50 -14.59 -7.36
C GLN A 37 9.19 -16.03 -6.94
N VAL A 38 10.12 -16.97 -7.13
CA VAL A 38 9.97 -18.35 -6.68
C VAL A 38 9.77 -18.45 -5.16
N VAL A 39 10.52 -17.67 -4.39
CA VAL A 39 10.38 -17.64 -2.92
C VAL A 39 9.02 -17.05 -2.53
N ILE A 40 8.58 -16.03 -3.24
CA ILE A 40 7.27 -15.42 -3.00
C ILE A 40 6.15 -16.43 -3.26
N ASP A 41 6.13 -17.02 -4.46
CA ASP A 41 5.03 -17.90 -4.91
C ASP A 41 4.96 -19.20 -4.12
N GLN A 42 6.11 -19.82 -3.87
CA GLN A 42 6.17 -21.17 -3.31
C GLN A 42 6.17 -21.19 -1.77
N PHE A 43 6.58 -20.10 -1.13
CA PHE A 43 6.73 -20.02 0.31
C PHE A 43 5.93 -18.88 0.92
N ILE A 44 6.24 -17.61 0.62
CA ILE A 44 5.70 -16.47 1.36
C ILE A 44 4.17 -16.40 1.27
N VAL A 45 3.59 -16.51 0.07
CA VAL A 45 2.14 -16.38 -0.13
C VAL A 45 1.35 -17.67 0.08
N SER A 46 2.03 -18.83 0.12
CA SER A 46 1.39 -20.14 0.09
C SER A 46 1.72 -21.05 1.27
N ALA A 47 2.69 -20.70 2.13
CA ALA A 47 3.14 -21.56 3.22
C ALA A 47 2.06 -21.82 4.28
N GLU A 48 1.16 -20.88 4.52
CA GLU A 48 0.04 -21.07 5.43
C GLU A 48 -0.89 -22.18 4.94
N ASP A 49 -1.28 -22.14 3.66
CA ASP A 49 -2.18 -23.16 3.09
C ASP A 49 -1.50 -24.51 2.92
N LYS A 50 -0.21 -24.54 2.54
CA LYS A 50 0.55 -25.79 2.35
C LYS A 50 0.97 -26.47 3.65
N TRP A 51 1.40 -25.71 4.65
CA TRP A 51 2.13 -26.23 5.81
C TRP A 51 1.68 -25.64 7.15
N ASN A 52 0.61 -24.84 7.18
CA ASN A 52 0.16 -24.08 8.36
C ASN A 52 1.29 -23.23 8.97
N ARG A 53 2.17 -22.68 8.13
CA ARG A 53 3.28 -21.82 8.54
C ARG A 53 2.95 -20.36 8.31
N LEU A 54 2.95 -19.60 9.40
CA LEU A 54 2.77 -18.13 9.36
C LEU A 54 4.13 -17.46 9.41
N SER A 55 4.28 -16.41 8.62
CA SER A 55 5.44 -15.54 8.63
C SER A 55 5.02 -14.10 8.82
N GLY A 56 5.70 -13.38 9.69
CA GLY A 56 5.54 -11.95 9.89
C GLY A 56 6.47 -11.10 9.03
N ILE A 57 7.11 -11.69 8.01
CA ILE A 57 8.08 -10.98 7.17
C ILE A 57 7.50 -9.72 6.55
N VAL A 58 8.29 -8.66 6.51
CA VAL A 58 7.97 -7.40 5.84
C VAL A 58 8.87 -7.25 4.63
N MET A 59 8.29 -7.03 3.47
CA MET A 59 9.00 -6.67 2.25
C MET A 59 8.79 -5.19 1.98
N LEU A 60 9.87 -4.40 2.04
CA LEU A 60 9.88 -2.98 1.68
C LEU A 60 10.34 -2.88 0.22
N LEU A 61 9.44 -2.48 -0.64
CA LEU A 61 9.65 -2.48 -2.09
C LEU A 61 9.57 -1.05 -2.64
N PRO A 62 10.71 -0.40 -2.92
CA PRO A 62 10.70 0.88 -3.59
C PRO A 62 9.90 0.81 -4.90
N HIS A 63 8.85 1.63 -4.98
CA HIS A 63 7.89 1.63 -6.08
C HIS A 63 7.41 3.05 -6.34
N GLY A 64 7.55 3.49 -7.58
CA GLY A 64 7.12 4.80 -8.01
C GLY A 64 7.74 5.17 -9.36
N PHE A 65 6.99 5.84 -10.21
CA PHE A 65 7.45 6.30 -11.51
C PHE A 65 8.15 7.66 -11.34
N GLU A 66 9.42 7.60 -10.91
CA GLU A 66 10.22 8.74 -10.46
C GLU A 66 11.33 9.13 -11.46
N GLY A 67 11.21 8.71 -12.72
CA GLY A 67 12.18 9.04 -13.77
C GLY A 67 13.48 8.25 -13.72
N MET A 68 13.55 7.18 -12.92
CA MET A 68 14.75 6.35 -12.74
C MET A 68 14.92 5.27 -13.82
N GLY A 69 13.99 5.19 -14.78
CA GLY A 69 13.98 4.20 -15.85
C GLY A 69 13.07 3.01 -15.58
N PRO A 70 12.86 2.14 -16.61
CA PRO A 70 11.87 1.07 -16.56
C PRO A 70 12.18 -0.03 -15.53
N GLU A 71 13.46 -0.22 -15.19
CA GLU A 71 13.91 -1.27 -14.26
C GLU A 71 13.94 -0.81 -12.80
N HIS A 72 13.55 0.44 -12.54
CA HIS A 72 13.65 1.07 -11.22
C HIS A 72 12.35 1.76 -10.81
N SER A 73 11.25 1.43 -11.46
CA SER A 73 9.97 2.12 -11.26
C SER A 73 8.93 1.25 -10.57
N SER A 74 8.77 0.00 -10.97
CA SER A 74 7.64 -0.81 -10.52
C SER A 74 8.06 -2.06 -9.77
N ALA A 75 7.62 -2.19 -8.53
CA ALA A 75 7.68 -3.44 -7.76
C ALA A 75 6.64 -4.48 -8.23
N ARG A 76 5.93 -4.23 -9.32
CA ARG A 76 4.88 -5.10 -9.84
C ARG A 76 3.76 -5.35 -8.81
N LEU A 77 3.22 -4.26 -8.29
CA LEU A 77 2.11 -4.25 -7.32
C LEU A 77 0.98 -5.21 -7.73
N GLU A 78 0.63 -5.20 -9.00
CA GLU A 78 -0.41 -6.07 -9.59
C GLU A 78 -0.15 -7.57 -9.38
N ARG A 79 1.11 -8.00 -9.35
CA ARG A 79 1.47 -9.41 -9.11
C ARG A 79 1.14 -9.83 -7.68
N PHE A 80 1.44 -8.99 -6.70
CA PHE A 80 1.08 -9.25 -5.30
C PHE A 80 -0.43 -9.29 -5.11
N LEU A 81 -1.16 -8.38 -5.75
CA LEU A 81 -2.62 -8.37 -5.70
C LEU A 81 -3.24 -9.60 -6.40
N LEU A 82 -2.59 -10.13 -7.44
CA LEU A 82 -3.01 -11.37 -8.10
C LEU A 82 -2.79 -12.61 -7.21
N LEU A 83 -1.72 -12.61 -6.39
CA LEU A 83 -1.41 -13.69 -5.45
C LEU A 83 -2.20 -13.60 -4.15
N ALA A 84 -2.93 -12.50 -3.93
CA ALA A 84 -3.65 -12.22 -2.70
C ALA A 84 -4.99 -12.96 -2.65
N ALA A 85 -5.12 -13.88 -1.70
CA ALA A 85 -6.34 -14.67 -1.48
C ALA A 85 -6.47 -15.08 -0.02
N LYS A 86 -7.69 -15.19 0.51
CA LYS A 86 -8.00 -15.69 1.88
C LYS A 86 -7.15 -15.03 2.97
N ASP A 87 -6.87 -13.74 2.82
CA ASP A 87 -6.03 -12.96 3.76
C ASP A 87 -4.61 -13.52 3.97
N ASN A 88 -4.03 -14.16 2.95
CA ASN A 88 -2.70 -14.78 3.01
C ASN A 88 -1.55 -13.77 3.16
N ILE A 89 -1.70 -12.56 2.63
CA ILE A 89 -0.71 -11.46 2.70
C ILE A 89 -1.40 -10.14 3.02
N GLN A 90 -0.61 -9.10 3.20
CA GLN A 90 -1.09 -7.72 3.24
C GLN A 90 -0.33 -6.88 2.21
N VAL A 91 -1.02 -5.99 1.51
CA VAL A 91 -0.41 -5.08 0.53
C VAL A 91 -0.80 -3.65 0.87
N VAL A 92 0.19 -2.80 1.13
CA VAL A 92 -0.03 -1.43 1.59
C VAL A 92 0.86 -0.43 0.83
N GLN A 93 0.38 0.80 0.72
CA GLN A 93 1.12 1.96 0.22
C GLN A 93 0.96 3.14 1.20
N PRO A 94 1.73 3.19 2.30
CA PRO A 94 1.65 4.27 3.27
C PRO A 94 2.05 5.61 2.65
N THR A 95 1.27 6.66 2.95
CA THR A 95 1.54 8.00 2.40
C THR A 95 2.19 8.96 3.39
N THR A 96 2.28 8.61 4.68
CA THR A 96 2.90 9.46 5.70
C THR A 96 3.83 8.66 6.62
N PRO A 97 4.79 9.31 7.32
CA PRO A 97 5.64 8.65 8.31
C PRO A 97 4.85 7.93 9.41
N ALA A 98 3.78 8.53 9.93
CA ALA A 98 2.93 7.91 10.95
C ALA A 98 2.23 6.64 10.41
N GLN A 99 1.78 6.66 9.16
CA GLN A 99 1.20 5.48 8.53
C GLN A 99 2.21 4.34 8.39
N LEU A 100 3.43 4.62 7.94
CA LEU A 100 4.49 3.60 7.87
C LEU A 100 4.82 3.06 9.26
N PHE A 101 5.01 3.94 10.25
CA PHE A 101 5.30 3.54 11.63
C PHE A 101 4.20 2.62 12.19
N HIS A 102 2.93 3.04 12.11
CA HIS A 102 1.84 2.24 12.63
C HIS A 102 1.58 0.95 11.84
N CYS A 103 1.91 0.93 10.55
CA CYS A 103 1.88 -0.30 9.76
C CYS A 103 2.87 -1.33 10.30
N LEU A 104 4.12 -0.93 10.53
CA LEU A 104 5.16 -1.79 11.12
C LEU A 104 4.84 -2.16 12.57
N ARG A 105 4.39 -1.20 13.38
CA ARG A 105 3.94 -1.46 14.75
C ARG A 105 2.81 -2.49 14.79
N ARG A 106 1.82 -2.35 13.92
CA ARG A 106 0.73 -3.32 13.77
C ARG A 106 1.25 -4.72 13.44
N GLN A 107 2.28 -4.83 12.60
CA GLN A 107 2.86 -6.11 12.20
C GLN A 107 3.44 -6.88 13.38
N VAL A 108 4.04 -6.19 14.33
CA VAL A 108 4.58 -6.80 15.57
C VAL A 108 3.48 -7.14 16.58
N LEU A 109 2.49 -6.27 16.73
CA LEU A 109 1.47 -6.43 17.76
C LEU A 109 0.37 -7.46 17.43
N ARG A 110 0.25 -7.86 16.17
CA ARG A 110 -0.76 -8.83 15.75
C ARG A 110 -0.42 -10.24 16.23
N ILE A 111 -1.44 -10.96 16.72
CA ILE A 111 -1.33 -12.38 17.03
C ILE A 111 -1.17 -13.19 15.73
N TRP A 112 -2.05 -12.97 14.76
CA TRP A 112 -1.99 -13.58 13.43
C TRP A 112 -1.14 -12.72 12.50
N ARG A 113 0.15 -13.03 12.43
CA ARG A 113 1.09 -12.32 11.57
C ARG A 113 1.02 -12.90 10.17
N LYS A 114 0.76 -12.04 9.20
CA LYS A 114 0.76 -12.37 7.77
C LYS A 114 1.87 -11.58 7.09
N PRO A 115 2.49 -12.10 6.03
CA PRO A 115 3.48 -11.35 5.28
C PRO A 115 2.93 -9.98 4.87
N LEU A 116 3.76 -8.96 4.99
CA LEU A 116 3.42 -7.57 4.69
C LEU A 116 4.26 -7.05 3.54
N VAL A 117 3.62 -6.66 2.45
CA VAL A 117 4.24 -6.02 1.30
C VAL A 117 3.96 -4.53 1.38
N VAL A 118 5.03 -3.73 1.47
CA VAL A 118 4.98 -2.27 1.58
C VAL A 118 5.59 -1.64 0.35
N MET A 119 4.80 -0.90 -0.41
CA MET A 119 5.30 -0.08 -1.51
C MET A 119 5.88 1.21 -0.94
N THR A 120 7.18 1.44 -1.16
CA THR A 120 7.95 2.53 -0.52
C THR A 120 8.61 3.43 -1.56
N PRO A 121 7.90 4.40 -2.14
CA PRO A 121 8.50 5.33 -3.09
C PRO A 121 9.60 6.15 -2.43
N LYS A 122 10.79 6.20 -3.05
CA LYS A 122 11.99 6.86 -2.48
C LYS A 122 11.81 8.37 -2.35
N SER A 123 11.05 8.99 -3.22
CA SER A 123 10.80 10.43 -3.17
C SER A 123 10.10 10.88 -1.89
N LEU A 124 9.25 10.03 -1.29
CA LEU A 124 8.55 10.37 -0.05
C LEU A 124 9.49 10.51 1.15
N LEU A 125 10.67 9.88 1.14
CA LEU A 125 11.69 10.04 2.19
C LEU A 125 12.16 11.50 2.36
N ARG A 126 12.01 12.32 1.33
CA ARG A 126 12.47 13.73 1.31
C ARG A 126 11.37 14.69 0.87
N HIS A 127 10.16 14.22 0.70
CA HIS A 127 9.05 15.06 0.25
C HIS A 127 8.62 16.03 1.38
N PRO A 128 8.63 17.35 1.13
CA PRO A 128 8.42 18.35 2.20
C PRO A 128 7.04 18.28 2.85
N GLN A 129 6.04 17.76 2.15
CA GLN A 129 4.68 17.58 2.70
C GLN A 129 4.45 16.19 3.30
N CYS A 130 5.38 15.23 3.11
CA CYS A 130 5.30 13.89 3.70
C CYS A 130 5.85 13.92 5.13
N VAL A 131 5.08 14.52 6.02
CA VAL A 131 5.43 14.72 7.43
C VAL A 131 4.29 14.25 8.33
N SER A 132 4.59 14.01 9.60
CA SER A 132 3.61 13.67 10.64
C SER A 132 3.98 14.39 11.94
N ALA A 133 2.99 14.76 12.73
CA ALA A 133 3.23 15.25 14.07
C ALA A 133 3.69 14.10 14.99
N LEU A 134 4.44 14.43 16.05
CA LEU A 134 4.84 13.41 17.03
C LEU A 134 3.65 12.77 17.74
N SER A 135 2.57 13.54 17.94
CA SER A 135 1.30 13.02 18.46
C SER A 135 0.71 11.91 17.58
N ASP A 136 0.83 12.03 16.26
CA ASP A 136 0.32 11.01 15.32
C ASP A 136 1.05 9.68 15.49
N LEU A 137 2.34 9.72 15.89
CA LEU A 137 3.13 8.52 16.18
C LEU A 137 2.83 7.95 17.57
N ALA A 138 2.57 8.81 18.55
CA ALA A 138 2.34 8.40 19.93
C ALA A 138 0.93 7.82 20.15
N GLU A 139 -0.10 8.42 19.58
CA GLU A 139 -1.51 8.16 19.90
C GLU A 139 -2.30 7.53 18.74
N GLY A 140 -1.70 7.49 17.53
CA GLY A 140 -2.37 7.03 16.33
C GLY A 140 -2.42 5.52 16.15
N ASN A 141 -2.96 5.12 15.03
CA ASN A 141 -2.94 3.75 14.53
C ASN A 141 -2.90 3.74 12.99
N PHE A 142 -2.63 2.58 12.39
CA PHE A 142 -2.65 2.43 10.95
C PHE A 142 -4.08 2.57 10.41
N GLN A 143 -4.32 3.60 9.64
CA GLN A 143 -5.57 3.85 8.94
C GLN A 143 -5.54 3.21 7.56
N ARG A 144 -6.43 2.26 7.31
CA ARG A 144 -6.48 1.55 6.02
C ARG A 144 -7.00 2.41 4.88
N VAL A 145 -7.82 3.40 5.23
CA VAL A 145 -8.35 4.43 4.34
C VAL A 145 -8.29 5.75 5.09
N ILE A 146 -7.79 6.78 4.43
CA ILE A 146 -7.77 8.14 4.97
C ILE A 146 -8.73 8.98 4.12
N PRO A 147 -9.83 9.47 4.72
CA PRO A 147 -10.77 10.35 4.02
C PRO A 147 -10.13 11.68 3.62
N ASP A 148 -10.80 12.43 2.78
CA ASP A 148 -10.33 13.77 2.39
C ASP A 148 -10.14 14.66 3.61
N GLN A 149 -9.01 15.33 3.68
CA GLN A 149 -8.59 16.20 4.78
C GLN A 149 -8.46 17.68 4.35
N SER A 150 -8.94 18.01 3.15
CA SER A 150 -8.79 19.35 2.59
C SER A 150 -9.75 20.41 3.19
N GLY A 151 -10.68 19.98 4.04
CA GLY A 151 -11.71 20.86 4.59
C GLY A 151 -12.86 21.18 3.62
N THR A 152 -12.89 20.56 2.46
CA THR A 152 -14.03 20.66 1.52
C THR A 152 -15.29 20.10 2.18
N ARG A 153 -16.38 20.86 2.15
CA ARG A 153 -17.66 20.39 2.68
C ARG A 153 -18.21 19.28 1.80
N PRO A 154 -18.70 18.18 2.37
CA PRO A 154 -19.18 17.03 1.59
C PRO A 154 -20.25 17.37 0.54
N GLU A 155 -21.13 18.31 0.86
CA GLU A 155 -22.21 18.77 -0.03
C GLU A 155 -21.70 19.54 -1.26
N ASP A 156 -20.49 20.09 -1.22
CA ASP A 156 -19.87 20.81 -2.33
C ASP A 156 -19.11 19.86 -3.27
N VAL A 157 -18.87 18.62 -2.84
CA VAL A 157 -18.07 17.65 -3.59
C VAL A 157 -18.85 17.15 -4.82
N ARG A 158 -18.27 17.36 -5.99
CA ARG A 158 -18.79 16.90 -7.29
C ARG A 158 -18.08 15.65 -7.82
N ARG A 159 -16.95 15.29 -7.21
CA ARG A 159 -16.14 14.16 -7.62
C ARG A 159 -15.23 13.70 -6.47
N VAL A 160 -15.12 12.38 -6.32
CA VAL A 160 -14.17 11.76 -5.39
C VAL A 160 -13.07 11.07 -6.17
N LEU A 161 -11.81 11.35 -5.85
CA LEU A 161 -10.64 10.65 -6.36
C LEU A 161 -10.17 9.67 -5.29
N LEU A 162 -10.18 8.39 -5.62
CA LEU A 162 -9.52 7.35 -4.83
C LEU A 162 -8.10 7.17 -5.38
N CYS A 163 -7.12 7.16 -4.51
CA CYS A 163 -5.73 6.91 -4.91
C CYS A 163 -4.97 6.13 -3.84
N SER A 164 -3.78 5.66 -4.18
CA SER A 164 -2.85 5.01 -3.26
C SER A 164 -1.43 5.49 -3.54
N GLY A 165 -0.60 5.60 -2.49
CA GLY A 165 0.79 5.98 -2.62
C GLY A 165 1.04 7.46 -2.95
N LYS A 166 2.22 7.74 -3.53
CA LYS A 166 2.73 9.10 -3.71
C LYS A 166 1.92 9.99 -4.65
N VAL A 167 1.13 9.42 -5.56
CA VAL A 167 0.27 10.19 -6.47
C VAL A 167 -0.71 11.11 -5.72
N PHE A 168 -1.00 10.79 -4.45
CA PHE A 168 -1.76 11.66 -3.56
C PHE A 168 -1.20 13.09 -3.52
N TYR A 169 0.11 13.24 -3.40
CA TYR A 169 0.75 14.56 -3.30
C TYR A 169 0.65 15.36 -4.59
N GLU A 170 0.74 14.69 -5.73
CA GLU A 170 0.56 15.30 -7.05
C GLU A 170 -0.89 15.77 -7.25
N LEU A 171 -1.85 14.93 -6.86
CA LEU A 171 -3.27 15.28 -6.89
C LEU A 171 -3.59 16.46 -5.96
N GLN A 172 -3.04 16.46 -4.75
CA GLN A 172 -3.24 17.53 -3.78
C GLN A 172 -2.65 18.85 -4.29
N LYS A 173 -1.43 18.81 -4.84
CA LYS A 173 -0.79 19.96 -5.47
C LYS A 173 -1.64 20.50 -6.61
N ARG A 174 -2.08 19.62 -7.52
CA ARG A 174 -2.89 20.02 -8.67
C ARG A 174 -4.26 20.55 -8.28
N LYS A 175 -4.89 19.97 -7.27
CA LYS A 175 -6.14 20.47 -6.68
C LYS A 175 -5.97 21.92 -6.20
N SER A 176 -4.88 22.20 -5.48
CA SER A 176 -4.57 23.56 -4.98
C SER A 176 -4.28 24.55 -6.12
N GLU A 177 -3.46 24.16 -7.11
CA GLU A 177 -3.14 25.01 -8.27
C GLU A 177 -4.38 25.40 -9.09
N LEU A 178 -5.36 24.51 -9.17
CA LEU A 178 -6.61 24.71 -9.91
C LEU A 178 -7.73 25.27 -9.03
N GLU A 179 -7.45 25.58 -7.76
CA GLU A 179 -8.42 26.08 -6.78
C GLU A 179 -9.72 25.24 -6.71
N ARG A 180 -9.57 23.89 -6.89
CA ARG A 180 -10.72 22.98 -6.93
C ARG A 180 -11.23 22.67 -5.52
N SER A 181 -12.31 23.34 -5.14
CA SER A 181 -13.05 23.08 -3.88
C SER A 181 -14.16 22.02 -4.02
N ASP A 182 -14.36 21.49 -5.21
CA ASP A 182 -15.41 20.49 -5.53
C ASP A 182 -14.88 19.07 -5.71
N VAL A 183 -13.61 18.81 -5.36
CA VAL A 183 -12.96 17.51 -5.49
C VAL A 183 -12.49 17.04 -4.11
N ALA A 184 -12.89 15.83 -3.73
CA ALA A 184 -12.34 15.15 -2.55
C ALA A 184 -11.28 14.11 -2.97
N ILE A 185 -10.22 13.95 -2.16
CA ILE A 185 -9.17 12.96 -2.39
C ILE A 185 -9.14 11.99 -1.20
N VAL A 186 -9.47 10.73 -1.45
CA VAL A 186 -9.49 9.67 -0.44
C VAL A 186 -8.33 8.72 -0.71
N ARG A 187 -7.50 8.50 0.32
CA ARG A 187 -6.31 7.63 0.23
C ARG A 187 -6.63 6.21 0.66
N VAL A 188 -6.33 5.23 -0.19
CA VAL A 188 -6.42 3.81 0.12
C VAL A 188 -5.03 3.32 0.51
N GLU A 189 -4.70 3.37 1.80
CA GLU A 189 -3.38 3.00 2.34
C GLU A 189 -3.15 1.49 2.34
N GLN A 190 -4.22 0.70 2.45
CA GLN A 190 -4.19 -0.75 2.35
C GLN A 190 -5.02 -1.23 1.16
N LEU A 191 -4.36 -1.86 0.19
CA LEU A 191 -5.01 -2.44 -0.98
C LEU A 191 -5.52 -3.86 -0.71
N TYR A 192 -4.76 -4.65 0.06
CA TYR A 192 -5.19 -5.99 0.44
C TYR A 192 -4.86 -6.30 1.91
N PRO A 193 -5.74 -6.97 2.68
CA PRO A 193 -7.15 -7.19 2.37
C PRO A 193 -7.90 -5.88 2.15
N LEU A 194 -8.80 -5.86 1.14
CA LEU A 194 -9.51 -4.64 0.75
C LEU A 194 -10.39 -4.13 1.90
N PRO A 195 -10.20 -2.91 2.40
CA PRO A 195 -10.88 -2.37 3.57
C PRO A 195 -12.29 -1.85 3.24
N ARG A 196 -13.19 -2.75 2.76
CA ARG A 196 -14.53 -2.39 2.27
C ARG A 196 -15.33 -1.50 3.23
N LYS A 197 -15.36 -1.86 4.52
CA LYS A 197 -16.10 -1.07 5.54
C LYS A 197 -15.53 0.34 5.71
N SER A 198 -14.20 0.49 5.67
CA SER A 198 -13.56 1.80 5.78
C SER A 198 -13.80 2.65 4.53
N LEU A 199 -13.77 2.03 3.35
CA LEU A 199 -14.11 2.70 2.09
C LEU A 199 -15.57 3.16 2.08
N GLN A 200 -16.51 2.29 2.44
CA GLN A 200 -17.92 2.65 2.56
C GLN A 200 -18.12 3.83 3.52
N LYS A 201 -17.47 3.78 4.70
CA LYS A 201 -17.55 4.88 5.67
C LYS A 201 -16.96 6.19 5.12
N ALA A 202 -15.85 6.13 4.40
CA ALA A 202 -15.22 7.32 3.82
C ALA A 202 -16.08 7.94 2.69
N LEU A 203 -16.79 7.09 1.92
CA LEU A 203 -17.62 7.53 0.80
C LEU A 203 -19.04 7.94 1.23
N ALA A 204 -19.55 7.44 2.35
CA ALA A 204 -20.92 7.71 2.82
C ALA A 204 -21.18 9.19 3.16
N ASN A 205 -20.16 10.02 3.23
CA ASN A 205 -20.32 11.46 3.48
C ASN A 205 -20.74 12.24 2.22
N TYR A 206 -20.56 11.66 1.03
CA TYR A 206 -20.85 12.32 -0.24
C TYR A 206 -22.23 11.96 -0.74
N ALA A 207 -22.83 12.83 -1.55
CA ALA A 207 -24.15 12.60 -2.11
C ALA A 207 -24.20 11.34 -3.01
N ASP A 208 -25.34 10.64 -2.98
CA ASP A 208 -25.55 9.51 -3.87
C ASP A 208 -25.38 9.92 -5.34
N GLY A 209 -24.70 9.08 -6.12
CA GLY A 209 -24.39 9.37 -7.52
C GLY A 209 -23.17 10.27 -7.72
N THR A 210 -22.47 10.71 -6.66
CA THR A 210 -21.19 11.40 -6.82
C THR A 210 -20.16 10.47 -7.51
N PRO A 211 -19.60 10.87 -8.67
CA PRO A 211 -18.63 10.05 -9.38
C PRO A 211 -17.38 9.76 -8.53
N VAL A 212 -17.01 8.50 -8.47
CA VAL A 212 -15.80 8.01 -7.79
C VAL A 212 -14.84 7.47 -8.83
N LEU A 213 -13.63 8.03 -8.90
CA LEU A 213 -12.61 7.64 -9.87
C LEU A 213 -11.38 7.09 -9.14
N TRP A 214 -10.86 5.98 -9.63
CA TRP A 214 -9.54 5.50 -9.23
C TRP A 214 -8.45 6.24 -10.01
N VAL A 215 -7.44 6.74 -9.30
CA VAL A 215 -6.27 7.42 -9.88
C VAL A 215 -5.01 6.72 -9.43
N GLN A 216 -4.18 6.33 -10.37
CA GLN A 216 -2.88 5.70 -10.14
C GLN A 216 -1.84 6.28 -11.10
N GLU A 217 -0.55 6.15 -10.76
CA GLU A 217 0.56 6.56 -11.62
C GLU A 217 0.98 5.48 -12.63
N GLU A 218 0.64 4.24 -12.32
CA GLU A 218 0.94 3.09 -13.18
C GLU A 218 0.04 3.07 -14.43
N PRO A 219 0.52 2.51 -15.54
CA PRO A 219 -0.31 2.28 -16.73
C PRO A 219 -1.46 1.30 -16.42
N GLU A 220 -2.48 1.28 -17.26
CA GLU A 220 -3.72 0.51 -17.07
C GLU A 220 -3.52 -1.00 -16.80
N ASN A 221 -2.48 -1.58 -17.36
CA ASN A 221 -2.16 -3.01 -17.16
C ASN A 221 -1.37 -3.30 -15.89
N MET A 222 -0.99 -2.28 -15.13
CA MET A 222 -0.21 -2.36 -13.91
C MET A 222 -0.96 -1.73 -12.72
N GLY A 223 -0.37 -1.79 -11.54
CA GLY A 223 -0.94 -1.18 -10.35
C GLY A 223 -2.17 -1.90 -9.82
N ALA A 224 -3.04 -1.17 -9.12
CA ALA A 224 -4.19 -1.75 -8.44
C ALA A 224 -5.49 -1.78 -9.28
N TRP A 225 -5.53 -1.12 -10.44
CA TRP A 225 -6.76 -0.93 -11.21
C TRP A 225 -7.53 -2.22 -11.48
N ARG A 226 -6.87 -3.26 -12.01
CA ARG A 226 -7.53 -4.53 -12.35
C ARG A 226 -8.11 -5.23 -11.13
N PHE A 227 -7.36 -5.22 -10.03
CA PHE A 227 -7.81 -5.78 -8.76
C PHE A 227 -9.06 -5.05 -8.24
N LEU A 228 -9.02 -3.72 -8.21
CA LEU A 228 -10.13 -2.91 -7.73
C LEU A 228 -11.37 -3.06 -8.61
N ARG A 229 -11.21 -3.06 -9.93
CA ARG A 229 -12.31 -3.24 -10.88
C ARG A 229 -13.09 -4.54 -10.62
N ILE A 230 -12.39 -5.65 -10.38
CA ILE A 230 -13.04 -6.93 -10.05
C ILE A 230 -13.79 -6.85 -8.71
N HIS A 231 -13.27 -6.12 -7.74
CA HIS A 231 -13.84 -6.07 -6.39
C HIS A 231 -14.97 -5.03 -6.23
N PHE A 232 -14.97 -3.98 -7.00
CA PHE A 232 -16.03 -2.96 -7.01
C PHE A 232 -17.14 -3.28 -8.01
N GLY A 233 -16.91 -4.20 -8.92
CA GLY A 233 -17.83 -4.51 -10.02
C GLY A 233 -17.67 -3.54 -11.20
N GLU A 234 -18.32 -3.87 -12.29
CA GLU A 234 -18.51 -2.96 -13.42
C GLU A 234 -19.68 -2.04 -13.07
N THR A 235 -19.39 -0.81 -12.66
CA THR A 235 -20.39 0.25 -12.51
C THR A 235 -20.36 1.16 -13.72
#